data_c96cbbb060dafa14c531752a686f6663
#
_entry.id   c96cbbb060dafa14c531752a686f6663
#
_cell.length_a   1.000
_cell.length_b   1.000
_cell.length_c   1.000
_cell.angle_alpha   90.00
_cell.angle_beta   90.00
_cell.angle_gamma   90.00
#
_symmetry.space_group_name_H-M   'P 1'
#
loop_
_entity.id
_entity.type
_entity.pdbx_description
1 polymer ?
#
loop_
_entity_poly.entity_id
_entity_poly.type
_entity_poly.pdbx_seq_one_letter_code
_entity_poly.pdbx_strand_id
1 'polypeptide(L)'
;MSSFSGPEPAPFLDVDIEAGTIGVRPEMLAETFMHDCPELADDATRRLPRQSLSIVQQPVRASAWQQVPTTYLICSEDRGTPAERQRAFAGRAQRVVELYAAHHPFLAQPQPVADLVLGIA
;
A
#
# COMPACT_ATOMS: atom_id res chain seq x y z
N MET A 1 -7.40 6.87 -9.79
CA MET A 1 -7.13 5.59 -10.48
C MET A 1 -6.74 4.57 -9.46
N SER A 2 -7.43 3.46 -9.42
CA SER A 2 -7.12 2.33 -8.56
C SER A 2 -5.77 1.75 -8.97
N SER A 3 -4.91 1.47 -8.00
CA SER A 3 -3.61 0.79 -8.21
C SER A 3 -3.77 -0.63 -8.79
N PHE A 4 -4.99 -1.10 -8.90
CA PHE A 4 -5.37 -2.45 -9.30
C PHE A 4 -5.97 -2.54 -10.71
N SER A 5 -5.78 -1.55 -11.55
CA SER A 5 -6.33 -1.52 -12.91
C SER A 5 -5.51 -2.34 -13.91
N GLY A 6 -5.37 -3.62 -13.66
CA GLY A 6 -4.99 -4.61 -14.66
C GLY A 6 -6.22 -5.43 -15.07
N PRO A 7 -6.17 -6.15 -16.20
CA PRO A 7 -7.26 -7.02 -16.64
C PRO A 7 -7.52 -8.20 -15.68
N GLU A 8 -6.55 -8.54 -14.83
CA GLU A 8 -6.66 -9.60 -13.82
C GLU A 8 -6.27 -9.09 -12.45
N PRO A 9 -6.89 -9.59 -11.36
CA PRO A 9 -6.50 -9.28 -9.99
C PRO A 9 -5.04 -9.68 -9.75
N ALA A 10 -4.32 -8.91 -8.93
CA ALA A 10 -2.96 -9.27 -8.52
C ALA A 10 -2.99 -10.63 -7.79
N PRO A 11 -1.93 -11.46 -7.93
CA PRO A 11 -1.90 -12.83 -7.38
C PRO A 11 -2.15 -12.91 -5.86
N PHE A 12 -1.78 -11.87 -5.12
CA PHE A 12 -1.97 -11.80 -3.67
C PHE A 12 -3.41 -11.45 -3.25
N LEU A 13 -4.28 -11.10 -4.19
CA LEU A 13 -5.68 -10.78 -3.89
C LEU A 13 -6.54 -12.03 -3.88
N ASP A 14 -7.40 -12.09 -2.87
CA ASP A 14 -8.45 -13.09 -2.73
C ASP A 14 -9.80 -12.41 -2.97
N VAL A 15 -10.40 -12.69 -4.12
CA VAL A 15 -11.68 -12.12 -4.55
C VAL A 15 -12.78 -13.17 -4.38
N ASP A 16 -13.75 -12.86 -3.54
CA ASP A 16 -14.96 -13.66 -3.35
C ASP A 16 -16.14 -12.93 -4.00
N ILE A 17 -16.52 -13.39 -5.18
CA ILE A 17 -17.60 -12.78 -5.96
C ILE A 17 -18.97 -13.05 -5.31
N GLU A 18 -19.16 -14.23 -4.74
CA GLU A 18 -20.42 -14.61 -4.11
C GLU A 18 -20.67 -13.78 -2.84
N ALA A 19 -19.66 -13.63 -1.99
CA ALA A 19 -19.72 -12.77 -0.81
C ALA A 19 -19.57 -11.28 -1.12
N GLY A 20 -19.15 -10.92 -2.34
CA GLY A 20 -18.92 -9.54 -2.75
C GLY A 20 -17.76 -8.88 -1.99
N THR A 21 -16.71 -9.64 -1.65
CA THR A 21 -15.58 -9.16 -0.86
C THR A 21 -14.23 -9.39 -1.53
N ILE A 22 -13.24 -8.60 -1.11
CA ILE A 22 -11.85 -8.72 -1.52
C ILE A 22 -10.94 -8.66 -0.28
N GLY A 23 -9.90 -9.46 -0.27
CA GLY A 23 -8.90 -9.50 0.80
C GLY A 23 -7.52 -9.84 0.26
N VAL A 24 -6.56 -9.93 1.15
CA VAL A 24 -5.20 -10.42 0.84
C VAL A 24 -5.15 -11.91 1.23
N ARG A 25 -4.52 -12.71 0.37
CA ARG A 25 -4.23 -14.12 0.70
C ARG A 25 -3.27 -14.19 1.87
N PRO A 26 -3.64 -14.82 3.00
CA PRO A 26 -2.79 -14.84 4.19
C PRO A 26 -1.39 -15.40 3.93
N GLU A 27 -1.29 -16.43 3.11
CA GLU A 27 -0.03 -17.08 2.75
C GLU A 27 0.94 -16.19 1.94
N MET A 28 0.42 -15.14 1.32
CA MET A 28 1.21 -14.20 0.52
C MET A 28 1.53 -12.90 1.26
N LEU A 29 0.95 -12.67 2.43
CA LEU A 29 1.10 -11.40 3.15
C LEU A 29 2.55 -11.11 3.50
N ALA A 30 3.24 -12.06 4.14
CA ALA A 30 4.62 -11.87 4.58
C ALA A 30 5.55 -11.61 3.40
N GLU A 31 5.50 -12.43 2.37
CA GLU A 31 6.40 -12.32 1.22
C GLU A 31 6.16 -11.06 0.39
N THR A 32 4.91 -10.67 0.20
CA THR A 32 4.55 -9.56 -0.68
C THR A 32 4.66 -8.20 0.01
N PHE A 33 4.23 -8.11 1.27
CA PHE A 33 4.04 -6.82 1.94
C PHE A 33 4.94 -6.61 3.16
N MET A 34 5.41 -7.68 3.80
CA MET A 34 6.07 -7.62 5.11
C MET A 34 7.38 -8.42 5.15
N HIS A 35 8.07 -8.58 4.03
CA HIS A 35 9.30 -9.37 3.98
C HIS A 35 10.47 -8.74 4.75
N ASP A 36 10.37 -7.47 5.14
CA ASP A 36 11.32 -6.76 6.00
C ASP A 36 10.92 -6.76 7.49
N CYS A 37 9.71 -7.27 7.83
CA CYS A 37 9.25 -7.49 9.19
C CYS A 37 8.35 -8.74 9.29
N PRO A 38 8.83 -9.92 8.85
CA PRO A 38 8.01 -11.13 8.75
C PRO A 38 7.50 -11.64 10.10
N GLU A 39 8.17 -11.29 11.20
CA GLU A 39 7.75 -11.63 12.58
C GLU A 39 6.41 -11.01 12.97
N LEU A 40 5.98 -9.95 12.29
CA LEU A 40 4.70 -9.28 12.53
C LEU A 40 3.58 -9.80 11.63
N ALA A 41 3.88 -10.65 10.65
CA ALA A 41 2.91 -11.07 9.62
C ALA A 41 1.73 -11.87 10.19
N ASP A 42 1.94 -12.72 11.18
CA ASP A 42 0.87 -13.51 11.81
C ASP A 42 -0.14 -12.62 12.54
N ASP A 43 0.36 -11.63 13.28
CA ASP A 43 -0.51 -10.65 13.95
C ASP A 43 -1.25 -9.78 12.96
N ALA A 44 -0.58 -9.31 11.91
CA ALA A 44 -1.19 -8.54 10.84
C ALA A 44 -2.29 -9.34 10.14
N THR A 45 -2.06 -10.61 9.83
CA THR A 45 -3.06 -11.50 9.20
C THR A 45 -4.33 -11.60 10.03
N ARG A 46 -4.20 -11.73 11.35
CA ARG A 46 -5.37 -11.80 12.25
C ARG A 46 -6.19 -10.51 12.32
N ARG A 47 -5.56 -9.38 12.00
CA ARG A 47 -6.19 -8.04 12.08
C ARG A 47 -6.71 -7.53 10.73
N LEU A 48 -6.36 -8.17 9.63
CA LEU A 48 -6.77 -7.73 8.29
C LEU A 48 -8.23 -8.09 8.02
N PRO A 49 -9.13 -7.10 7.91
CA PRO A 49 -10.49 -7.34 7.47
C PRO A 49 -10.55 -7.53 5.96
N ARG A 50 -11.59 -8.22 5.49
CA ARG A 50 -11.98 -8.16 4.09
C ARG A 50 -12.73 -6.86 3.81
N GLN A 51 -12.59 -6.34 2.60
CA GLN A 51 -13.29 -5.16 2.13
C GLN A 51 -14.43 -5.52 1.18
N SER A 52 -15.42 -4.64 1.06
CA SER A 52 -16.42 -4.78 0.02
C SER A 52 -15.78 -4.63 -1.36
N LEU A 53 -16.08 -5.54 -2.27
CA LEU A 53 -15.60 -5.50 -3.65
C LEU A 53 -16.08 -4.23 -4.38
N SER A 54 -17.22 -3.68 -4.02
CA SER A 54 -17.76 -2.45 -4.61
C SER A 54 -16.86 -1.23 -4.41
N ILE A 55 -16.03 -1.19 -3.35
CA ILE A 55 -15.11 -0.07 -3.08
C ILE A 55 -14.08 0.07 -4.22
N VAL A 56 -13.53 -1.04 -4.70
CA VAL A 56 -12.52 -1.02 -5.77
C VAL A 56 -13.11 -0.72 -7.16
N GLN A 57 -14.42 -0.80 -7.27
CA GLN A 57 -15.16 -0.52 -8.52
C GLN A 57 -15.67 0.91 -8.60
N GLN A 58 -15.67 1.64 -7.49
CA GLN A 58 -16.17 3.03 -7.46
C GLN A 58 -15.10 4.02 -7.90
N PRO A 59 -15.44 4.96 -8.81
CA PRO A 59 -14.51 6.03 -9.13
C PRO A 59 -14.37 7.01 -7.97
N VAL A 60 -13.16 7.54 -7.78
CA VAL A 60 -12.90 8.61 -6.82
C VAL A 60 -13.54 9.90 -7.32
N ARG A 61 -14.39 10.52 -6.51
CA ARG A 61 -15.10 11.76 -6.87
C ARG A 61 -14.25 13.01 -6.72
N ALA A 62 -13.33 13.01 -5.74
CA ALA A 62 -12.43 14.11 -5.46
C ALA A 62 -11.13 13.58 -4.85
N SER A 63 -10.04 14.31 -5.05
CA SER A 63 -8.71 13.92 -4.56
C SER A 63 -8.08 15.12 -3.84
N ALA A 64 -8.11 15.12 -2.52
CA ALA A 64 -7.60 16.22 -1.69
C ALA A 64 -6.10 16.52 -1.93
N TRP A 65 -5.31 15.51 -2.28
CA TRP A 65 -3.88 15.67 -2.59
C TRP A 65 -3.60 16.66 -3.74
N GLN A 66 -4.58 16.95 -4.59
CA GLN A 66 -4.46 17.94 -5.66
C GLN A 66 -4.53 19.39 -5.14
N GLN A 67 -5.08 19.59 -3.94
CA GLN A 67 -5.35 20.91 -3.37
C GLN A 67 -4.49 21.24 -2.15
N VAL A 68 -3.76 20.25 -1.62
CA VAL A 68 -2.90 20.42 -0.45
C VAL A 68 -1.47 19.99 -0.77
N PRO A 69 -0.46 20.60 -0.13
CA PRO A 69 0.93 20.15 -0.25
C PRO A 69 1.05 18.68 0.15
N THR A 70 1.66 17.89 -0.72
CA THR A 70 1.71 16.44 -0.57
C THR A 70 3.15 15.94 -0.64
N THR A 71 3.53 15.07 0.29
CA THR A 71 4.77 14.29 0.25
C THR A 71 4.44 12.85 -0.10
N TYR A 72 5.14 12.29 -1.09
CA TYR A 72 5.05 10.88 -1.44
C TYR A 72 6.25 10.13 -0.88
N LEU A 73 6.02 9.10 -0.08
CA LEU A 73 7.05 8.18 0.40
C LEU A 73 7.09 6.96 -0.51
N ILE A 74 8.19 6.81 -1.23
CA ILE A 74 8.46 5.62 -2.05
C ILE A 74 9.11 4.56 -1.17
N CYS A 75 8.56 3.36 -1.16
CA CYS A 75 9.16 2.18 -0.55
C CYS A 75 9.87 1.37 -1.62
N SER A 76 11.21 1.38 -1.63
CA SER A 76 11.99 0.84 -2.76
C SER A 76 11.92 -0.68 -2.87
N GLU A 77 11.64 -1.38 -1.78
CA GLU A 77 11.58 -2.85 -1.71
C GLU A 77 10.14 -3.39 -1.70
N ASP A 78 9.17 -2.54 -1.99
CA ASP A 78 7.76 -2.93 -2.02
C ASP A 78 7.48 -3.91 -3.18
N ARG A 79 6.99 -5.10 -2.84
CA ARG A 79 6.62 -6.14 -3.80
C ARG A 79 5.13 -6.12 -4.17
N GLY A 80 4.31 -5.44 -3.38
CA GLY A 80 2.88 -5.24 -3.66
C GLY A 80 2.64 -4.12 -4.66
N THR A 81 3.36 -3.00 -4.49
CA THR A 81 3.37 -1.88 -5.44
C THR A 81 4.83 -1.55 -5.79
N PRO A 82 5.36 -2.10 -6.87
CA PRO A 82 6.77 -1.92 -7.24
C PRO A 82 7.21 -0.45 -7.28
N ALA A 83 8.46 -0.17 -6.89
CA ALA A 83 9.01 1.17 -6.78
C ALA A 83 8.87 1.99 -8.09
N GLU A 84 8.99 1.38 -9.24
CA GLU A 84 8.80 2.04 -10.54
C GLU A 84 7.38 2.63 -10.66
N ARG A 85 6.36 1.86 -10.26
CA ARG A 85 4.98 2.32 -10.25
C ARG A 85 4.77 3.45 -9.24
N GLN A 86 5.39 3.33 -8.06
CA GLN A 86 5.34 4.39 -7.05
C GLN A 86 5.98 5.68 -7.55
N ARG A 87 7.12 5.61 -8.27
CA ARG A 87 7.77 6.78 -8.88
C ARG A 87 6.87 7.47 -9.89
N ALA A 88 6.10 6.73 -10.68
CA ALA A 88 5.11 7.30 -11.58
C ALA A 88 4.00 8.06 -10.83
N PHE A 89 3.54 7.54 -9.70
CA PHE A 89 2.56 8.24 -8.84
C PHE A 89 3.19 9.46 -8.14
N ALA A 90 4.41 9.31 -7.65
CA ALA A 90 5.16 10.34 -6.92
C ALA A 90 5.38 11.63 -7.74
N GLY A 91 5.41 11.52 -9.07
CA GLY A 91 5.50 12.67 -9.96
C GLY A 91 4.38 13.72 -9.83
N ARG A 92 3.31 13.39 -9.09
CA ARG A 92 2.19 14.29 -8.80
C ARG A 92 2.33 14.99 -7.43
N ALA A 93 3.26 14.58 -6.59
CA ALA A 93 3.50 15.17 -5.28
C ALA A 93 4.49 16.33 -5.36
N GLN A 94 4.41 17.27 -4.42
CA GLN A 94 5.35 18.38 -4.32
C GLN A 94 6.70 17.95 -3.73
N ARG A 95 6.70 16.93 -2.88
CA ARG A 95 7.90 16.37 -2.27
C ARG A 95 7.90 14.86 -2.42
N VAL A 96 9.06 14.30 -2.72
CA VAL A 96 9.26 12.85 -2.81
C VAL A 96 10.39 12.45 -1.87
N VAL A 97 10.14 11.41 -1.09
CA VAL A 97 11.13 10.77 -0.21
C VAL A 97 11.18 9.30 -0.56
N GLU A 98 12.35 8.70 -0.57
CA GLU A 98 12.51 7.27 -0.81
C GLU A 98 13.10 6.61 0.44
N LEU A 99 12.50 5.49 0.84
CA LEU A 99 12.94 4.69 1.96
C LEU A 99 13.18 3.25 1.48
N TYR A 100 14.30 2.65 1.92
CA TYR A 100 14.59 1.24 1.71
C TYR A 100 13.73 0.39 2.64
N ALA A 101 12.52 0.09 2.21
CA ALA A 101 11.48 -0.59 2.99
C ALA A 101 10.51 -1.34 2.09
N ALA A 102 9.83 -2.35 2.65
CA ALA A 102 8.69 -3.00 2.02
C ALA A 102 7.40 -2.14 2.15
N HIS A 103 6.25 -2.72 1.90
CA HIS A 103 4.96 -2.04 1.79
C HIS A 103 4.48 -1.34 3.06
N HIS A 104 4.92 -1.81 4.23
CA HIS A 104 4.51 -1.29 5.54
C HIS A 104 5.68 -0.66 6.31
N PRO A 105 6.27 0.45 5.83
CA PRO A 105 7.44 1.05 6.45
C PRO A 105 7.20 1.50 7.90
N PHE A 106 5.96 1.86 8.23
CA PHE A 106 5.58 2.24 9.60
C PHE A 106 5.65 1.06 10.60
N LEU A 107 5.65 -0.19 10.13
CA LEU A 107 5.86 -1.37 10.98
C LEU A 107 7.34 -1.75 11.08
N ALA A 108 8.05 -1.78 9.96
CA ALA A 108 9.44 -2.19 9.90
C ALA A 108 10.41 -1.09 10.38
N GLN A 109 10.10 0.16 10.08
CA GLN A 109 10.93 1.33 10.35
C GLN A 109 10.08 2.50 10.89
N PRO A 110 9.47 2.35 12.08
CA PRO A 110 8.53 3.34 12.60
C PRO A 110 9.16 4.73 12.82
N GLN A 111 10.43 4.80 13.25
CA GLN A 111 11.06 6.07 13.54
C GLN A 111 11.27 6.96 12.30
N PRO A 112 11.85 6.48 11.18
CA PRO A 112 11.94 7.28 9.97
C PRO A 112 10.58 7.77 9.44
N VAL A 113 9.55 6.95 9.55
CA VAL A 113 8.20 7.34 9.13
C VAL A 113 7.61 8.39 10.06
N ALA A 114 7.78 8.24 11.38
CA ALA A 114 7.35 9.24 12.36
C ALA A 114 8.05 10.60 12.14
N ASP A 115 9.36 10.59 11.90
CA ASP A 115 10.13 11.80 11.65
C ASP A 115 9.65 12.52 10.39
N LEU A 116 9.33 11.76 9.34
CA LEU A 116 8.76 12.31 8.11
C LEU A 116 7.39 12.95 8.35
N VAL A 117 6.51 12.26 9.08
CA VAL A 117 5.16 12.76 9.41
C VAL A 117 5.23 14.02 10.29
N LEU A 118 6.18 14.07 11.20
CA LEU A 118 6.41 15.24 12.07
C LEU A 118 7.13 16.39 11.35
N GLY A 119 7.58 16.21 10.11
CA GLY A 119 8.27 17.22 9.33
C GLY A 119 9.72 17.47 9.76
N ILE A 120 10.34 16.53 10.46
CA ILE A 120 11.73 16.62 10.95
C ILE A 120 12.72 15.74 10.17
N ALA A 121 12.22 15.09 9.12
CA ALA A 121 13.02 14.28 8.19
C ALA A 121 13.15 14.96 6.84
#